data_9396803a0f76689f8071eca8fab5b375
#
_entry.id   9396803a0f76689f8071eca8fab5b375
#
_cell.length_a   1.000
_cell.length_b   1.000
_cell.length_c   1.000
_cell.angle_alpha   90.00
_cell.angle_beta   90.00
_cell.angle_gamma   90.00
#
_symmetry.space_group_name_H-M   'P 1'
#
loop_
_entity.id
_entity.type
_entity.pdbx_description
1 polymer ?
#
loop_
_entity_poly.entity_id
_entity_poly.type
_entity_poly.pdbx_seq_one_letter_code
_entity_poly.pdbx_strand_id
1 'polypeptide(L)'
;MNFFSAQRLLPLGLLLASPCAHAQTAPAQGAPGGPQPIQITATQGIEWRQADHEVIATGNAVAIRGDVTVDADQLIAHYRPKPGAKPAAPAKPSPNADATGPTSALDGGDSEIYQLDAIGHVHIFTPTDNAYGDHAVYYLDQAVLILTGGHLKLTTQHDVIRAKNSIEYYRGKRQAIARGDASIVADDGRTIAADTLVGYLQPAATAPLPTQGQTAAPPDMLGQAGKLQKVEAIGHVQINTPTEEATGDKGVYLPDDGLARLGGNVVIIQGPNHLSGSDAIMNTKTNVAQLLAGPGGQVAGTVVPNSTGTTQ
;
A
#
# COMPACT_ATOMS: atom_id res chain seq x y z
N MET A 1 -12.24 14.56 -86.38
CA MET A 1 -11.04 14.20 -87.11
C MET A 1 -10.23 13.35 -86.21
N ASN A 2 -10.41 12.02 -86.29
CA ASN A 2 -9.50 11.06 -86.90
C ASN A 2 -8.13 11.01 -86.20
N PHE A 3 -7.51 9.90 -85.77
CA PHE A 3 -7.51 8.51 -86.14
C PHE A 3 -6.82 7.76 -84.96
N PHE A 4 -7.31 6.59 -84.58
CA PHE A 4 -6.81 5.26 -84.73
C PHE A 4 -5.31 4.98 -84.54
N SER A 5 -4.90 4.12 -83.64
CA SER A 5 -4.43 2.74 -83.83
C SER A 5 -3.75 2.21 -82.59
N ALA A 6 -4.20 1.17 -81.93
CA ALA A 6 -4.08 -0.25 -82.06
C ALA A 6 -2.70 -0.86 -81.84
N GLN A 7 -2.68 -1.84 -80.92
CA GLN A 7 -1.77 -3.00 -80.76
C GLN A 7 -0.41 -2.81 -80.08
N ARG A 8 0.02 -3.64 -79.14
CA ARG A 8 0.03 -5.09 -79.02
C ARG A 8 0.39 -5.53 -77.58
N LEU A 9 -0.16 -6.67 -77.18
CA LEU A 9 0.17 -7.54 -76.05
C LEU A 9 1.64 -7.94 -76.02
N LEU A 10 2.18 -8.12 -74.73
CA LEU A 10 2.84 -9.36 -74.32
C LEU A 10 3.02 -9.38 -72.78
N PRO A 11 2.84 -10.50 -72.09
CA PRO A 11 2.82 -10.60 -70.65
C PRO A 11 4.20 -10.97 -70.12
N LEU A 12 4.59 -10.42 -68.99
CA LEU A 12 5.75 -10.95 -68.25
C LEU A 12 5.59 -10.83 -66.74
N GLY A 13 5.42 -12.00 -66.18
CA GLY A 13 6.05 -12.37 -64.91
C GLY A 13 5.56 -11.68 -63.63
N LEU A 14 4.47 -12.18 -63.07
CA LEU A 14 4.05 -11.89 -61.68
C LEU A 14 5.00 -12.63 -60.70
N LEU A 15 5.97 -11.93 -60.11
CA LEU A 15 6.73 -12.39 -58.96
C LEU A 15 5.97 -11.97 -57.70
N LEU A 16 5.20 -12.88 -57.15
CA LEU A 16 4.58 -12.76 -55.82
C LEU A 16 5.66 -12.84 -54.74
N ALA A 17 6.15 -11.70 -54.27
CA ALA A 17 6.89 -11.61 -53.04
C ALA A 17 5.87 -11.55 -51.87
N SER A 18 5.64 -12.67 -51.21
CA SER A 18 4.87 -12.73 -49.94
C SER A 18 5.67 -12.03 -48.85
N PRO A 19 5.13 -11.00 -48.20
CA PRO A 19 5.75 -10.52 -46.97
C PRO A 19 5.46 -11.57 -45.86
N CYS A 20 6.52 -12.17 -45.31
CA CYS A 20 6.44 -12.88 -44.03
C CYS A 20 5.98 -11.88 -42.95
N ALA A 21 4.69 -11.89 -42.65
CA ALA A 21 4.17 -11.24 -41.48
C ALA A 21 4.72 -12.00 -40.25
N HIS A 22 5.69 -11.40 -39.56
CA HIS A 22 6.05 -11.82 -38.22
C HIS A 22 4.85 -11.49 -37.35
N ALA A 23 4.07 -12.51 -37.00
CA ALA A 23 3.08 -12.42 -35.95
C ALA A 23 3.83 -12.19 -34.65
N GLN A 24 3.88 -10.94 -34.19
CA GLN A 24 4.18 -10.62 -32.81
C GLN A 24 3.05 -11.23 -31.98
N THR A 25 3.32 -12.33 -31.30
CA THR A 25 2.45 -12.87 -30.27
C THR A 25 2.39 -11.82 -29.17
N ALA A 26 1.28 -11.09 -29.11
CA ALA A 26 0.94 -10.27 -27.95
C ALA A 26 0.91 -11.20 -26.72
N PRO A 27 1.43 -10.77 -25.56
CA PRO A 27 1.32 -11.55 -24.34
C PRO A 27 -0.16 -11.84 -24.08
N ALA A 28 -0.48 -13.11 -23.84
CA ALA A 28 -1.83 -13.55 -23.54
C ALA A 28 -2.33 -12.78 -22.30
N GLN A 29 -3.29 -11.88 -22.51
CA GLN A 29 -4.05 -11.28 -21.42
C GLN A 29 -4.83 -12.40 -20.75
N GLY A 30 -4.52 -12.68 -19.48
CA GLY A 30 -5.22 -13.69 -18.69
C GLY A 30 -6.72 -13.41 -18.70
N ALA A 31 -7.50 -14.49 -18.71
CA ALA A 31 -8.95 -14.41 -18.68
C ALA A 31 -9.42 -13.56 -17.49
N PRO A 32 -10.44 -12.69 -17.63
CA PRO A 32 -10.96 -11.89 -16.55
C PRO A 32 -11.57 -12.81 -15.47
N GLY A 33 -10.94 -12.88 -14.30
CA GLY A 33 -11.42 -13.59 -13.11
C GLY A 33 -10.51 -14.67 -12.53
N GLY A 34 -9.33 -14.95 -13.14
CA GLY A 34 -8.30 -15.84 -12.56
C GLY A 34 -7.29 -15.09 -11.68
N PRO A 35 -6.55 -15.80 -10.81
CA PRO A 35 -5.45 -15.19 -10.08
C PRO A 35 -4.42 -14.63 -11.06
N GLN A 36 -4.12 -13.35 -10.97
CA GLN A 36 -3.13 -12.72 -11.84
C GLN A 36 -1.72 -13.24 -11.49
N PRO A 37 -0.93 -13.65 -12.51
CA PRO A 37 0.42 -14.14 -12.26
C PRO A 37 1.31 -13.01 -11.73
N ILE A 38 2.25 -13.37 -10.84
CA ILE A 38 3.31 -12.47 -10.40
C ILE A 38 4.41 -12.49 -11.45
N GLN A 39 4.77 -11.34 -12.01
CA GLN A 39 5.94 -11.20 -12.85
C GLN A 39 7.12 -10.77 -11.99
N ILE A 40 8.24 -11.52 -12.04
CA ILE A 40 9.45 -11.21 -11.27
C ILE A 40 10.60 -11.04 -12.25
N THR A 41 11.36 -9.94 -12.08
CA THR A 41 12.59 -9.66 -12.81
C THR A 41 13.70 -9.34 -11.82
N ALA A 42 14.94 -9.67 -12.15
CA ALA A 42 16.11 -9.37 -11.33
C ALA A 42 17.37 -9.28 -12.21
N THR A 43 18.33 -8.45 -11.83
CA THR A 43 19.54 -8.20 -12.64
C THR A 43 20.65 -9.19 -12.38
N GLN A 44 20.70 -9.83 -11.20
CA GLN A 44 21.75 -10.80 -10.85
C GLN A 44 21.27 -12.24 -11.00
N GLY A 45 19.96 -12.48 -11.04
CA GLY A 45 19.38 -13.78 -11.30
C GLY A 45 18.25 -14.17 -10.39
N ILE A 46 17.60 -15.29 -10.75
CA ILE A 46 16.55 -15.91 -9.97
C ILE A 46 17.00 -17.33 -9.65
N GLU A 47 17.06 -17.66 -8.36
CA GLU A 47 17.45 -18.96 -7.84
C GLU A 47 16.23 -19.69 -7.28
N TRP A 48 16.04 -20.93 -7.64
CA TRP A 48 15.00 -21.80 -7.07
C TRP A 48 15.60 -22.83 -6.14
N ARG A 49 15.38 -22.69 -4.85
CA ARG A 49 15.83 -23.59 -3.79
C ARG A 49 14.73 -24.55 -3.41
N GLN A 50 14.68 -25.70 -4.07
CA GLN A 50 13.64 -26.70 -3.82
C GLN A 50 13.72 -27.29 -2.42
N ALA A 51 14.92 -27.46 -1.86
CA ALA A 51 15.13 -28.02 -0.51
C ALA A 51 14.59 -27.09 0.59
N ASP A 52 14.71 -25.77 0.37
CA ASP A 52 14.29 -24.73 1.32
C ASP A 52 12.88 -24.23 1.03
N HIS A 53 12.27 -24.64 -0.10
CA HIS A 53 11.00 -24.18 -0.59
C HIS A 53 10.98 -22.65 -0.82
N GLU A 54 12.02 -22.14 -1.47
CA GLU A 54 12.20 -20.71 -1.74
C GLU A 54 12.48 -20.43 -3.21
N VAL A 55 12.01 -19.27 -3.67
CA VAL A 55 12.44 -18.64 -4.91
C VAL A 55 13.02 -17.30 -4.56
N ILE A 56 14.28 -17.07 -4.92
CA ILE A 56 15.04 -15.87 -4.57
C ILE A 56 15.40 -15.12 -5.85
N ALA A 57 14.97 -13.88 -5.96
CA ALA A 57 15.36 -12.95 -7.00
C ALA A 57 16.32 -11.91 -6.43
N THR A 58 17.51 -11.77 -7.00
CA THR A 58 18.59 -10.91 -6.47
C THR A 58 19.03 -9.87 -7.48
N GLY A 59 19.28 -8.66 -6.98
CA GLY A 59 19.78 -7.51 -7.72
C GLY A 59 18.67 -6.72 -8.38
N ASN A 60 18.33 -5.56 -7.81
CA ASN A 60 17.23 -4.69 -8.26
C ASN A 60 16.01 -5.53 -8.66
N ALA A 61 15.60 -6.37 -7.75
CA ALA A 61 14.50 -7.29 -8.00
C ALA A 61 13.18 -6.54 -8.02
N VAL A 62 12.36 -6.81 -9.04
CA VAL A 62 11.06 -6.19 -9.23
C VAL A 62 10.00 -7.27 -9.33
N ALA A 63 8.93 -7.15 -8.55
CA ALA A 63 7.75 -8.00 -8.65
C ALA A 63 6.54 -7.14 -9.02
N ILE A 64 5.80 -7.55 -10.06
CA ILE A 64 4.59 -6.86 -10.53
C ILE A 64 3.42 -7.82 -10.44
N ARG A 65 2.33 -7.37 -9.87
CA ARG A 65 1.05 -8.07 -9.88
C ARG A 65 -0.12 -7.08 -9.89
N GLY A 66 -0.87 -7.08 -10.99
CA GLY A 66 -1.91 -6.06 -11.19
C GLY A 66 -1.31 -4.66 -11.15
N ASP A 67 -1.87 -3.81 -10.30
CA ASP A 67 -1.45 -2.42 -10.15
C ASP A 67 -0.37 -2.22 -9.08
N VAL A 68 0.10 -3.31 -8.43
CA VAL A 68 1.12 -3.23 -7.38
C VAL A 68 2.48 -3.63 -7.94
N THR A 69 3.46 -2.79 -7.69
CA THR A 69 4.88 -3.06 -7.96
C THR A 69 5.67 -3.01 -6.66
N VAL A 70 6.58 -3.96 -6.52
CA VAL A 70 7.52 -4.05 -5.40
C VAL A 70 8.93 -4.07 -5.96
N ASP A 71 9.73 -3.08 -5.60
CA ASP A 71 11.16 -3.00 -5.89
C ASP A 71 11.95 -3.27 -4.62
N ALA A 72 13.04 -4.05 -4.71
CA ALA A 72 13.94 -4.32 -3.60
C ALA A 72 15.31 -4.79 -4.11
N ASP A 73 16.30 -4.84 -3.24
CA ASP A 73 17.60 -5.45 -3.59
C ASP A 73 17.44 -6.97 -3.78
N GLN A 74 16.56 -7.59 -2.99
CA GLN A 74 16.24 -9.01 -3.06
C GLN A 74 14.75 -9.25 -2.76
N LEU A 75 14.13 -10.17 -3.51
CA LEU A 75 12.80 -10.69 -3.25
C LEU A 75 12.88 -12.20 -2.99
N ILE A 76 12.19 -12.67 -1.96
CA ILE A 76 12.12 -14.08 -1.59
C ILE A 76 10.65 -14.49 -1.51
N ALA A 77 10.27 -15.53 -2.26
CA ALA A 77 8.96 -16.15 -2.16
C ALA A 77 9.10 -17.50 -1.48
N HIS A 78 8.43 -17.67 -0.33
CA HIS A 78 8.36 -18.93 0.39
C HIS A 78 7.10 -19.67 -0.03
N TYR A 79 7.26 -20.92 -0.46
CA TYR A 79 6.15 -21.75 -0.91
C TYR A 79 6.05 -23.05 -0.12
N ARG A 80 4.87 -23.65 -0.13
CA ARG A 80 4.58 -24.92 0.51
C ARG A 80 3.63 -25.76 -0.36
N PRO A 81 3.57 -27.09 -0.20
CA PRO A 81 2.56 -27.92 -0.84
C PRO A 81 1.15 -27.47 -0.42
N LYS A 82 0.21 -27.41 -1.38
CA LYS A 82 -1.19 -27.13 -1.06
C LYS A 82 -1.78 -28.20 -0.16
N PRO A 83 -2.66 -27.85 0.80
CA PRO A 83 -3.36 -28.84 1.62
C PRO A 83 -4.13 -29.82 0.73
N GLY A 84 -3.81 -31.13 0.81
CA GLY A 84 -4.44 -32.17 -0.01
C GLY A 84 -3.75 -32.47 -1.35
N ALA A 85 -2.68 -31.77 -1.69
CA ALA A 85 -1.85 -32.12 -2.85
C ALA A 85 -1.22 -33.50 -2.64
N LYS A 86 -1.35 -34.36 -3.66
CA LYS A 86 -0.67 -35.67 -3.64
C LYS A 86 0.84 -35.43 -3.75
N PRO A 87 1.69 -36.15 -2.99
CA PRO A 87 3.13 -35.99 -3.11
C PRO A 87 3.54 -36.12 -4.58
N ALA A 88 4.12 -35.08 -5.15
CA ALA A 88 4.58 -35.09 -6.53
C ALA A 88 5.67 -36.15 -6.66
N ALA A 89 5.48 -37.13 -7.56
CA ALA A 89 6.55 -38.00 -7.99
C ALA A 89 7.69 -37.15 -8.56
N PRO A 90 8.98 -37.52 -8.35
CA PRO A 90 10.09 -36.73 -8.85
C PRO A 90 9.92 -36.48 -10.34
N ALA A 91 9.80 -35.20 -10.72
CA ALA A 91 9.57 -34.77 -12.10
C ALA A 91 10.76 -35.24 -12.95
N LYS A 92 10.49 -36.07 -13.95
CA LYS A 92 11.46 -36.36 -15.01
C LYS A 92 11.72 -35.06 -15.77
N PRO A 93 12.96 -34.72 -16.09
CA PRO A 93 13.25 -33.54 -16.90
C PRO A 93 12.53 -33.66 -18.25
N SER A 94 11.60 -32.76 -18.51
CA SER A 94 10.93 -32.66 -19.80
C SER A 94 11.86 -31.93 -20.76
N PRO A 95 12.14 -32.46 -21.98
CA PRO A 95 13.08 -31.84 -22.91
C PRO A 95 12.55 -30.57 -23.60
N ASN A 96 11.37 -30.09 -23.25
CA ASN A 96 10.76 -28.86 -23.79
C ASN A 96 10.50 -27.81 -22.69
N ALA A 97 11.53 -27.48 -21.90
CA ALA A 97 11.48 -26.40 -20.93
C ALA A 97 11.87 -25.04 -21.56
N ASP A 98 11.38 -24.75 -22.78
CA ASP A 98 11.49 -23.41 -23.35
C ASP A 98 10.24 -22.59 -22.97
N ALA A 99 10.49 -21.47 -22.25
CA ALA A 99 9.60 -20.33 -22.02
C ALA A 99 8.58 -20.38 -20.86
N THR A 100 8.63 -21.34 -19.92
CA THR A 100 7.88 -21.20 -18.66
C THR A 100 8.87 -20.90 -17.54
N GLY A 101 9.03 -19.63 -17.18
CA GLY A 101 9.88 -19.22 -16.05
C GLY A 101 9.43 -19.87 -14.73
N PRO A 102 10.30 -19.87 -13.70
CA PRO A 102 10.02 -20.55 -12.42
C PRO A 102 8.74 -20.09 -11.71
N THR A 103 8.19 -18.94 -12.09
CA THR A 103 6.96 -18.37 -11.54
C THR A 103 5.68 -19.09 -12.00
N SER A 104 5.65 -19.67 -13.21
CA SER A 104 4.46 -20.41 -13.70
C SER A 104 4.27 -21.75 -12.96
N ALA A 105 5.33 -22.35 -12.44
CA ALA A 105 5.25 -23.58 -11.64
C ALA A 105 4.68 -23.35 -10.25
N LEU A 106 4.76 -22.11 -9.75
CA LEU A 106 4.24 -21.72 -8.43
C LEU A 106 2.76 -21.30 -8.47
N ASP A 107 2.28 -20.82 -9.62
CA ASP A 107 0.92 -20.23 -9.73
C ASP A 107 -0.16 -21.24 -10.20
N GLY A 108 0.19 -22.39 -10.70
CA GLY A 108 -0.75 -23.40 -11.23
C GLY A 108 -0.57 -24.84 -10.74
N GLY A 109 0.45 -25.10 -9.91
CA GLY A 109 0.82 -26.44 -9.44
C GLY A 109 0.22 -26.83 -8.10
N ASP A 110 0.79 -27.91 -7.51
CA ASP A 110 0.45 -28.42 -6.19
C ASP A 110 1.06 -27.60 -5.04
N SER A 111 1.68 -26.46 -5.34
CA SER A 111 2.33 -25.55 -4.38
C SER A 111 1.59 -24.21 -4.28
N GLU A 112 1.71 -23.57 -3.12
CA GLU A 112 1.19 -22.22 -2.85
C GLU A 112 2.25 -21.37 -2.17
N ILE A 113 2.30 -20.08 -2.53
CA ILE A 113 3.13 -19.09 -1.82
C ILE A 113 2.37 -18.68 -0.56
N TYR A 114 3.05 -18.72 0.60
CA TYR A 114 2.46 -18.31 1.88
C TYR A 114 3.10 -17.06 2.48
N GLN A 115 4.34 -16.72 2.06
CA GLN A 115 5.06 -15.53 2.51
C GLN A 115 5.92 -14.96 1.38
N LEU A 116 5.98 -13.64 1.33
CA LEU A 116 6.86 -12.89 0.44
C LEU A 116 7.70 -11.94 1.30
N ASP A 117 9.02 -11.94 1.08
CA ASP A 117 9.96 -11.02 1.71
C ASP A 117 10.58 -10.13 0.65
N ALA A 118 10.68 -8.84 0.93
CA ALA A 118 11.43 -7.86 0.17
C ALA A 118 12.50 -7.27 1.10
N ILE A 119 13.75 -7.32 0.67
CA ILE A 119 14.93 -6.99 1.49
C ILE A 119 15.77 -5.95 0.77
N GLY A 120 16.10 -4.88 1.47
CA GLY A 120 16.96 -3.78 1.02
C GLY A 120 16.26 -2.80 0.08
N HIS A 121 16.30 -1.52 0.39
CA HIS A 121 15.74 -0.41 -0.39
C HIS A 121 14.32 -0.67 -0.89
N VAL A 122 13.47 -1.20 -0.02
CA VAL A 122 12.12 -1.61 -0.39
C VAL A 122 11.28 -0.40 -0.79
N HIS A 123 10.70 -0.47 -1.98
CA HIS A 123 9.69 0.46 -2.49
C HIS A 123 8.50 -0.33 -3.00
N ILE A 124 7.35 -0.15 -2.37
CA ILE A 124 6.08 -0.75 -2.77
C ILE A 124 5.19 0.38 -3.27
N PHE A 125 4.70 0.27 -4.49
CA PHE A 125 3.89 1.35 -5.04
C PHE A 125 2.73 0.87 -5.91
N THR A 126 1.72 1.72 -5.98
CA THR A 126 0.55 1.65 -6.83
C THR A 126 0.43 2.96 -7.61
N PRO A 127 -0.52 3.15 -8.51
CA PRO A 127 -0.74 4.44 -9.17
C PRO A 127 -0.99 5.61 -8.20
N THR A 128 -1.45 5.33 -6.97
CA THR A 128 -1.86 6.35 -5.99
C THR A 128 -0.99 6.42 -4.75
N ASP A 129 -0.34 5.32 -4.38
CA ASP A 129 0.32 5.18 -3.09
C ASP A 129 1.76 4.72 -3.24
N ASN A 130 2.62 5.13 -2.32
CA ASN A 130 4.03 4.75 -2.27
C ASN A 130 4.44 4.44 -0.83
N ALA A 131 5.07 3.28 -0.61
CA ALA A 131 5.61 2.88 0.69
C ALA A 131 7.11 2.58 0.58
N TYR A 132 7.89 3.05 1.53
CA TYR A 132 9.34 2.92 1.59
C TYR A 132 9.77 2.33 2.92
N GLY A 133 10.76 1.43 2.88
CA GLY A 133 11.39 0.84 4.05
C GLY A 133 12.63 0.02 3.67
N ASP A 134 13.23 -0.67 4.64
CA ASP A 134 14.39 -1.52 4.38
C ASP A 134 14.00 -3.00 4.24
N HIS A 135 12.88 -3.40 4.83
CA HIS A 135 12.39 -4.77 4.78
C HIS A 135 10.85 -4.77 4.81
N ALA A 136 10.26 -5.57 3.92
CA ALA A 136 8.83 -5.83 3.92
C ALA A 136 8.56 -7.32 3.93
N VAL A 137 7.61 -7.75 4.78
CA VAL A 137 7.12 -9.13 4.84
C VAL A 137 5.62 -9.13 4.58
N TYR A 138 5.19 -9.94 3.63
CA TYR A 138 3.77 -10.15 3.37
C TYR A 138 3.38 -11.60 3.67
N TYR A 139 2.51 -11.79 4.65
CA TYR A 139 1.91 -13.06 5.01
C TYR A 139 0.59 -13.25 4.27
N LEU A 140 0.56 -14.10 3.23
CA LEU A 140 -0.60 -14.28 2.37
C LEU A 140 -1.81 -14.84 3.12
N ASP A 141 -1.60 -15.82 4.00
CA ASP A 141 -2.69 -16.46 4.76
C ASP A 141 -3.41 -15.51 5.68
N GLN A 142 -2.66 -14.60 6.29
CA GLN A 142 -3.17 -13.61 7.24
C GLN A 142 -3.60 -12.31 6.54
N ALA A 143 -3.19 -12.14 5.29
CA ALA A 143 -3.30 -10.90 4.52
C ALA A 143 -2.74 -9.70 5.29
N VAL A 144 -1.50 -9.85 5.81
CA VAL A 144 -0.80 -8.86 6.62
C VAL A 144 0.51 -8.47 5.94
N LEU A 145 0.67 -7.17 5.69
CA LEU A 145 1.94 -6.57 5.28
C LEU A 145 2.58 -5.90 6.50
N ILE A 146 3.87 -6.13 6.69
CA ILE A 146 4.69 -5.48 7.72
C ILE A 146 5.90 -4.86 7.03
N LEU A 147 6.04 -3.56 7.15
CA LEU A 147 7.17 -2.79 6.65
C LEU A 147 8.01 -2.31 7.83
N THR A 148 9.33 -2.56 7.79
CA THR A 148 10.27 -2.23 8.85
C THR A 148 11.54 -1.59 8.29
N GLY A 149 12.35 -1.00 9.17
CA GLY A 149 13.64 -0.39 8.81
C GLY A 149 13.72 1.10 9.10
N GLY A 150 14.76 1.74 8.61
CA GLY A 150 14.92 3.19 8.69
C GLY A 150 14.03 3.91 7.67
N HIS A 151 13.65 5.15 7.99
CA HIS A 151 12.94 6.05 7.06
C HIS A 151 11.59 5.52 6.54
N LEU A 152 10.86 4.77 7.39
CA LEU A 152 9.54 4.26 7.03
C LEU A 152 8.61 5.40 6.63
N LYS A 153 8.06 5.30 5.44
CA LYS A 153 7.17 6.30 4.87
C LYS A 153 6.11 5.64 3.99
N LEU A 154 4.87 5.99 4.24
CA LEU A 154 3.75 5.67 3.35
C LEU A 154 3.13 6.98 2.90
N THR A 155 3.05 7.18 1.60
CA THR A 155 2.38 8.34 0.98
C THR A 155 1.15 7.84 0.25
N THR A 156 0.00 8.39 0.58
CA THR A 156 -1.28 8.17 -0.10
C THR A 156 -1.68 9.44 -0.87
N GLN A 157 -2.85 9.45 -1.46
CA GLN A 157 -3.36 10.65 -2.16
C GLN A 157 -3.51 11.88 -1.24
N HIS A 158 -3.78 11.67 0.05
CA HIS A 158 -4.14 12.74 0.99
C HIS A 158 -3.20 12.83 2.20
N ASP A 159 -2.47 11.75 2.51
CA ASP A 159 -1.74 11.66 3.76
C ASP A 159 -0.31 11.18 3.55
N VAL A 160 0.59 11.64 4.40
CA VAL A 160 1.95 11.11 4.53
C VAL A 160 2.10 10.54 5.94
N ILE A 161 2.29 9.22 6.02
CA ILE A 161 2.48 8.49 7.27
C ILE A 161 3.97 8.17 7.43
N ARG A 162 4.50 8.37 8.63
CA ARG A 162 5.87 7.99 9.02
C ARG A 162 5.86 7.23 10.33
N ALA A 163 6.85 6.38 10.53
CA ALA A 163 7.08 5.65 11.77
C ALA A 163 8.56 5.29 11.90
N LYS A 164 9.03 4.96 13.11
CA LYS A 164 10.41 4.53 13.35
C LYS A 164 10.56 3.00 13.37
N ASN A 165 9.54 2.27 13.84
CA ASN A 165 9.64 0.85 14.09
C ASN A 165 8.98 0.01 12.99
N SER A 166 7.69 0.24 12.74
CA SER A 166 6.94 -0.49 11.71
C SER A 166 5.77 0.32 11.16
N ILE A 167 5.41 -0.01 9.90
CA ILE A 167 4.11 0.29 9.32
C ILE A 167 3.50 -1.05 8.93
N GLU A 168 2.35 -1.38 9.51
CA GLU A 168 1.67 -2.66 9.39
C GLU A 168 0.29 -2.46 8.75
N TYR A 169 -0.09 -3.32 7.83
CA TYR A 169 -1.42 -3.30 7.22
C TYR A 169 -2.11 -4.66 7.35
N TYR A 170 -3.24 -4.68 8.04
CA TYR A 170 -4.09 -5.84 8.29
C TYR A 170 -5.33 -5.76 7.41
N ARG A 171 -5.27 -6.35 6.22
CA ARG A 171 -6.37 -6.27 5.25
C ARG A 171 -7.70 -6.81 5.79
N GLY A 172 -7.68 -7.97 6.44
CA GLY A 172 -8.87 -8.59 7.00
C GLY A 172 -9.59 -7.72 8.05
N LYS A 173 -8.82 -6.92 8.79
CA LYS A 173 -9.32 -5.98 9.79
C LYS A 173 -9.52 -4.57 9.22
N ARG A 174 -9.02 -4.29 8.03
CA ARG A 174 -8.93 -2.94 7.43
C ARG A 174 -8.28 -1.95 8.38
N GLN A 175 -7.17 -2.35 8.96
CA GLN A 175 -6.41 -1.56 9.91
C GLN A 175 -5.00 -1.33 9.38
N ALA A 176 -4.53 -0.09 9.49
CA ALA A 176 -3.13 0.26 9.34
C ALA A 176 -2.58 0.70 10.69
N ILE A 177 -1.41 0.20 11.08
CA ILE A 177 -0.78 0.53 12.36
C ILE A 177 0.61 1.08 12.07
N ALA A 178 0.90 2.27 12.57
CA ALA A 178 2.23 2.87 12.56
C ALA A 178 2.79 2.92 13.98
N ARG A 179 3.99 2.38 14.20
CA ARG A 179 4.61 2.26 15.52
C ARG A 179 5.95 2.96 15.59
N GLY A 180 6.20 3.58 16.73
CA GLY A 180 7.45 4.29 17.05
C GLY A 180 7.45 5.70 16.49
N ASP A 181 7.19 6.69 17.32
CA ASP A 181 7.10 8.12 16.96
C ASP A 181 6.34 8.29 15.63
N ALA A 182 5.17 7.67 15.59
CA ALA A 182 4.36 7.64 14.39
C ALA A 182 3.72 9.00 14.12
N SER A 183 3.62 9.39 12.86
CA SER A 183 2.97 10.64 12.46
C SER A 183 2.19 10.50 11.18
N ILE A 184 1.06 11.19 11.10
CA ILE A 184 0.26 11.40 9.89
C ILE A 184 0.24 12.90 9.61
N VAL A 185 0.61 13.28 8.39
CA VAL A 185 0.50 14.65 7.89
C VAL A 185 -0.50 14.64 6.75
N ALA A 186 -1.61 15.34 6.95
CA ALA A 186 -2.66 15.50 5.94
C ALA A 186 -2.31 16.61 4.93
N ASP A 187 -2.94 16.60 3.77
CA ASP A 187 -2.75 17.57 2.68
C ASP A 187 -3.10 19.02 3.08
N ASP A 188 -3.97 19.20 4.07
CA ASP A 188 -4.35 20.49 4.64
C ASP A 188 -3.39 21.01 5.73
N GLY A 189 -2.26 20.33 5.95
CA GLY A 189 -1.21 20.71 6.90
C GLY A 189 -1.47 20.29 8.35
N ARG A 190 -2.56 19.58 8.64
CA ARG A 190 -2.78 19.00 9.97
C ARG A 190 -1.83 17.83 10.20
N THR A 191 -1.34 17.73 11.42
CA THR A 191 -0.45 16.63 11.83
C THR A 191 -0.98 15.97 13.08
N ILE A 192 -0.98 14.64 13.09
CA ILE A 192 -1.25 13.83 14.28
C ILE A 192 -0.01 12.98 14.53
N ALA A 193 0.57 13.09 15.71
CA ALA A 193 1.71 12.28 16.13
C ALA A 193 1.41 11.55 17.43
N ALA A 194 2.00 10.36 17.61
CA ALA A 194 1.86 9.54 18.81
C ALA A 194 2.92 8.43 18.83
N ASP A 195 3.08 7.72 19.95
CA ASP A 195 3.92 6.52 19.98
C ASP A 195 3.40 5.44 19.04
N THR A 196 2.07 5.31 18.95
CA THR A 196 1.39 4.39 18.02
C THR A 196 0.14 5.05 17.45
N LEU A 197 -0.03 4.93 16.14
CA LEU A 197 -1.24 5.34 15.42
C LEU A 197 -1.91 4.10 14.82
N VAL A 198 -3.22 3.98 15.03
CA VAL A 198 -4.05 2.91 14.45
C VAL A 198 -5.12 3.55 13.58
N GLY A 199 -4.99 3.38 12.28
CA GLY A 199 -5.95 3.83 11.27
C GLY A 199 -6.95 2.73 10.94
N TYR A 200 -8.24 3.07 10.92
CA TYR A 200 -9.33 2.22 10.47
C TYR A 200 -9.84 2.72 9.13
N LEU A 201 -9.92 1.82 8.16
CA LEU A 201 -10.21 2.14 6.77
C LEU A 201 -11.61 1.69 6.38
N GLN A 202 -12.31 2.49 5.60
CA GLN A 202 -13.60 2.11 5.03
C GLN A 202 -13.40 1.05 3.94
N PRO A 203 -14.40 0.17 3.68
CA PRO A 203 -14.38 -0.66 2.49
C PRO A 203 -14.31 0.22 1.24
N ALA A 204 -13.43 -0.10 0.31
CA ALA A 204 -13.53 0.48 -1.03
C ALA A 204 -14.90 0.09 -1.62
N ALA A 205 -15.61 1.05 -2.19
CA ALA A 205 -17.01 0.91 -2.62
C ALA A 205 -17.24 -0.16 -3.72
N THR A 206 -16.19 -0.83 -4.22
CA THR A 206 -16.25 -1.73 -5.36
C THR A 206 -15.50 -3.05 -5.21
N ALA A 207 -14.99 -3.43 -4.04
CA ALA A 207 -14.34 -4.73 -3.88
C ALA A 207 -15.39 -5.80 -3.52
N PRO A 208 -15.72 -6.76 -4.43
CA PRO A 208 -16.49 -7.94 -4.06
C PRO A 208 -15.73 -8.70 -2.98
N LEU A 209 -16.42 -9.12 -1.92
CA LEU A 209 -15.87 -10.05 -0.94
C LEU A 209 -15.41 -11.32 -1.69
N PRO A 210 -14.21 -11.85 -1.41
CA PRO A 210 -13.78 -13.12 -2.02
C PRO A 210 -14.79 -14.19 -1.62
N THR A 211 -15.44 -14.77 -2.63
CA THR A 211 -16.31 -15.95 -2.47
C THR A 211 -15.42 -17.12 -2.07
N GLN A 212 -15.88 -17.97 -1.14
CA GLN A 212 -15.17 -19.17 -0.70
C GLN A 212 -14.73 -19.99 -1.91
N GLY A 213 -13.41 -20.23 -2.04
CA GLY A 213 -12.82 -21.03 -3.11
C GLY A 213 -11.95 -20.27 -4.11
N GLN A 214 -11.92 -18.96 -4.09
CA GLN A 214 -10.93 -18.18 -4.83
C GLN A 214 -9.68 -18.02 -3.97
N THR A 215 -8.56 -18.56 -4.46
CA THR A 215 -7.24 -18.19 -3.96
C THR A 215 -7.16 -16.67 -3.99
N ALA A 216 -7.09 -16.05 -2.82
CA ALA A 216 -7.06 -14.61 -2.69
C ALA A 216 -5.94 -14.09 -3.61
N ALA A 217 -6.34 -13.28 -4.59
CA ALA A 217 -5.36 -12.48 -5.30
C ALA A 217 -4.48 -11.81 -4.22
N PRO A 218 -3.12 -11.77 -4.37
CA PRO A 218 -2.34 -10.92 -3.49
C PRO A 218 -2.99 -9.57 -3.53
N PRO A 219 -3.12 -8.97 -2.38
CA PRO A 219 -3.86 -7.74 -2.26
C PRO A 219 -3.20 -6.69 -3.15
N ASP A 220 -4.02 -5.88 -3.74
CA ASP A 220 -3.68 -4.50 -3.97
C ASP A 220 -3.36 -3.93 -2.58
N MET A 221 -2.08 -4.01 -2.20
CA MET A 221 -1.66 -3.83 -0.81
C MET A 221 -1.84 -2.39 -0.34
N LEU A 222 -1.92 -1.44 -1.27
CA LEU A 222 -2.06 -0.03 -0.99
C LEU A 222 -3.27 0.57 -1.73
N GLY A 223 -3.51 0.26 -3.00
CA GLY A 223 -4.52 0.93 -3.84
C GLY A 223 -6.00 0.66 -3.48
N GLN A 224 -6.31 -0.31 -2.62
CA GLN A 224 -7.66 -0.58 -2.10
C GLN A 224 -7.78 -0.36 -0.59
N ALA A 225 -6.82 0.34 0.02
CA ALA A 225 -6.86 0.61 1.45
C ALA A 225 -8.14 1.35 1.89
N GLY A 226 -8.81 2.02 0.96
CA GLY A 226 -10.03 2.76 1.24
C GLY A 226 -9.76 4.06 2.01
N LYS A 227 -10.82 4.85 2.22
CA LYS A 227 -10.73 6.12 2.94
C LYS A 227 -10.53 5.89 4.43
N LEU A 228 -9.66 6.67 5.06
CA LEU A 228 -9.46 6.65 6.50
C LEU A 228 -10.73 7.13 7.22
N GLN A 229 -11.30 6.27 8.06
CA GLN A 229 -12.54 6.52 8.80
C GLN A 229 -12.29 7.02 10.22
N LYS A 230 -11.29 6.44 10.89
CA LYS A 230 -10.95 6.74 12.28
C LYS A 230 -9.45 6.54 12.49
N VAL A 231 -8.85 7.39 13.29
CA VAL A 231 -7.48 7.22 13.81
C VAL A 231 -7.54 7.15 15.32
N GLU A 232 -6.92 6.14 15.92
CA GLU A 232 -6.62 6.08 17.35
C GLU A 232 -5.14 6.38 17.55
N ALA A 233 -4.84 7.32 18.43
CA ALA A 233 -3.51 7.74 18.81
C ALA A 233 -3.25 7.34 20.27
N ILE A 234 -2.12 6.68 20.51
CA ILE A 234 -1.79 6.08 21.79
C ILE A 234 -0.37 6.49 22.19
N GLY A 235 -0.23 7.12 23.35
CA GLY A 235 1.02 7.58 23.93
C GLY A 235 1.54 8.88 23.32
N HIS A 236 1.83 9.87 24.14
CA HIS A 236 2.40 11.18 23.75
C HIS A 236 1.72 11.80 22.53
N VAL A 237 0.39 11.81 22.56
CA VAL A 237 -0.42 12.30 21.45
C VAL A 237 -0.22 13.80 21.26
N GLN A 238 0.04 14.20 20.04
CA GLN A 238 0.14 15.60 19.61
C GLN A 238 -0.68 15.80 18.35
N ILE A 239 -1.57 16.78 18.37
CA ILE A 239 -2.36 17.21 17.20
C ILE A 239 -1.98 18.67 16.92
N ASN A 240 -1.44 18.91 15.74
CA ASN A 240 -1.11 20.24 15.27
C ASN A 240 -2.02 20.62 14.10
N THR A 241 -2.63 21.78 14.22
CA THR A 241 -3.35 22.46 13.14
C THR A 241 -2.64 23.78 12.83
N PRO A 242 -2.98 24.50 11.77
CA PRO A 242 -2.39 25.82 11.51
C PRO A 242 -2.57 26.85 12.64
N THR A 243 -3.54 26.66 13.52
CA THR A 243 -3.92 27.64 14.56
C THR A 243 -3.80 27.11 15.99
N GLU A 244 -3.70 25.80 16.17
CA GLU A 244 -3.76 25.16 17.49
C GLU A 244 -2.76 24.00 17.59
N GLU A 245 -2.22 23.83 18.80
CA GLU A 245 -1.49 22.64 19.22
C GLU A 245 -2.23 22.02 20.39
N ALA A 246 -2.49 20.71 20.31
CA ALA A 246 -3.12 19.96 21.40
C ALA A 246 -2.34 18.70 21.72
N THR A 247 -2.12 18.43 23.00
CA THR A 247 -1.42 17.25 23.50
C THR A 247 -2.29 16.46 24.46
N GLY A 248 -1.97 15.16 24.62
CA GLY A 248 -2.66 14.27 25.55
C GLY A 248 -2.03 12.88 25.58
N ASP A 249 -2.54 11.98 26.42
CA ASP A 249 -2.02 10.61 26.53
C ASP A 249 -2.64 9.67 25.50
N LYS A 250 -3.86 9.97 25.04
CA LYS A 250 -4.59 9.20 24.03
C LYS A 250 -5.50 10.11 23.22
N GLY A 251 -5.77 9.71 21.98
CA GLY A 251 -6.65 10.46 21.10
C GLY A 251 -7.44 9.56 20.15
N VAL A 252 -8.59 10.05 19.73
CA VAL A 252 -9.39 9.51 18.63
C VAL A 252 -9.72 10.64 17.69
N TYR A 253 -9.43 10.46 16.42
CA TYR A 253 -9.75 11.41 15.37
C TYR A 253 -10.66 10.79 14.31
N LEU A 254 -11.70 11.52 13.94
CA LEU A 254 -12.67 11.18 12.90
C LEU A 254 -12.51 12.17 11.73
N PRO A 255 -11.77 11.79 10.66
CA PRO A 255 -11.45 12.72 9.57
C PRO A 255 -12.67 13.30 8.87
N ASP A 256 -13.71 12.48 8.65
CA ASP A 256 -14.94 12.91 7.96
C ASP A 256 -15.70 14.00 8.73
N ASP A 257 -15.72 13.93 10.04
CA ASP A 257 -16.39 14.89 10.90
C ASP A 257 -15.46 16.05 11.30
N GLY A 258 -14.15 15.86 11.18
CA GLY A 258 -13.14 16.77 11.70
C GLY A 258 -13.09 16.78 13.23
N LEU A 259 -13.66 15.74 13.89
CA LEU A 259 -13.73 15.66 15.34
C LEU A 259 -12.52 14.91 15.89
N ALA A 260 -11.84 15.54 16.85
CA ALA A 260 -10.80 14.91 17.65
C ALA A 260 -11.21 14.91 19.12
N ARG A 261 -11.02 13.78 19.80
CA ARG A 261 -11.12 13.68 21.26
C ARG A 261 -9.76 13.31 21.82
N LEU A 262 -9.28 14.10 22.75
CA LEU A 262 -8.07 13.83 23.52
C LEU A 262 -8.45 13.47 24.96
N GLY A 263 -7.66 12.61 25.59
CA GLY A 263 -7.82 12.25 26.99
C GLY A 263 -6.49 12.01 27.67
N GLY A 264 -6.44 12.32 28.96
CA GLY A 264 -5.26 12.23 29.81
C GLY A 264 -4.31 13.43 29.61
N ASN A 265 -4.11 14.21 30.65
CA ASN A 265 -3.16 15.35 30.67
C ASN A 265 -3.28 16.28 29.46
N VAL A 266 -4.51 16.63 29.10
CA VAL A 266 -4.75 17.42 27.89
C VAL A 266 -4.30 18.85 28.09
N VAL A 267 -3.50 19.35 27.13
CA VAL A 267 -3.12 20.77 27.01
C VAL A 267 -3.45 21.22 25.58
N ILE A 268 -4.10 22.39 25.48
CA ILE A 268 -4.40 23.04 24.20
C ILE A 268 -3.79 24.43 24.21
N ILE A 269 -3.02 24.75 23.17
CA ILE A 269 -2.36 26.03 22.95
C ILE A 269 -2.93 26.64 21.68
N GLN A 270 -3.52 27.84 21.80
CA GLN A 270 -4.04 28.60 20.67
C GLN A 270 -3.52 30.05 20.76
N GLY A 271 -2.46 30.34 20.02
CA GLY A 271 -1.74 31.60 20.15
C GLY A 271 -1.27 31.84 21.58
N PRO A 272 -1.66 32.95 22.25
CA PRO A 272 -1.29 33.20 23.66
C PRO A 272 -2.14 32.45 24.69
N ASN A 273 -3.19 31.75 24.27
CA ASN A 273 -4.12 31.06 25.15
C ASN A 273 -3.64 29.65 25.47
N HIS A 274 -3.66 29.30 26.74
CA HIS A 274 -3.32 27.98 27.24
C HIS A 274 -4.48 27.42 28.05
N LEU A 275 -4.95 26.22 27.66
CA LEU A 275 -6.04 25.53 28.31
C LEU A 275 -5.57 24.14 28.73
N SER A 276 -5.91 23.70 29.94
CA SER A 276 -5.57 22.35 30.42
C SER A 276 -6.75 21.67 31.09
N GLY A 277 -6.83 20.35 30.92
CA GLY A 277 -7.93 19.55 31.45
C GLY A 277 -7.66 18.06 31.34
N SER A 278 -8.60 17.23 31.78
CA SER A 278 -8.48 15.77 31.70
C SER A 278 -8.87 15.23 30.33
N ASP A 279 -9.84 15.85 29.67
CA ASP A 279 -10.38 15.47 28.37
C ASP A 279 -10.65 16.72 27.54
N ALA A 280 -10.54 16.60 26.22
CA ALA A 280 -10.96 17.63 25.29
C ALA A 280 -11.65 17.04 24.06
N ILE A 281 -12.59 17.80 23.53
CA ILE A 281 -13.21 17.56 22.23
C ILE A 281 -12.88 18.77 21.35
N MET A 282 -12.28 18.52 20.20
CA MET A 282 -11.90 19.54 19.24
C MET A 282 -12.61 19.30 17.91
N ASN A 283 -13.08 20.34 17.28
CA ASN A 283 -13.53 20.29 15.90
C ASN A 283 -12.52 21.04 15.03
N THR A 284 -11.70 20.31 14.30
CA THR A 284 -10.62 20.85 13.47
C THR A 284 -11.11 21.58 12.21
N LYS A 285 -12.41 21.46 11.86
CA LYS A 285 -13.02 22.20 10.75
C LYS A 285 -13.55 23.56 11.17
N THR A 286 -14.03 23.64 12.42
CA THR A 286 -14.62 24.90 12.95
C THR A 286 -13.68 25.61 13.92
N ASN A 287 -12.53 25.02 14.25
CA ASN A 287 -11.56 25.51 15.25
C ASN A 287 -12.21 25.77 16.63
N VAL A 288 -13.12 24.86 17.02
CA VAL A 288 -13.77 24.92 18.33
C VAL A 288 -13.21 23.81 19.20
N ALA A 289 -12.65 24.15 20.34
CA ALA A 289 -12.19 23.22 21.35
C ALA A 289 -12.99 23.37 22.63
N GLN A 290 -13.42 22.26 23.22
CA GLN A 290 -14.11 22.17 24.51
C GLN A 290 -13.29 21.28 25.45
N LEU A 291 -12.85 21.84 26.56
CA LEU A 291 -12.25 21.07 27.63
C LEU A 291 -13.28 20.55 28.61
N LEU A 292 -13.05 19.32 29.10
CA LEU A 292 -13.89 18.65 30.07
C LEU A 292 -13.06 18.31 31.31
N ALA A 293 -13.63 18.57 32.47
CA ALA A 293 -13.07 18.11 33.73
C ALA A 293 -13.41 16.62 33.90
N GLY A 294 -12.44 15.78 34.22
CA GLY A 294 -12.69 14.42 34.69
C GLY A 294 -13.29 14.42 36.11
N PRO A 295 -13.70 13.24 36.62
CA PRO A 295 -14.23 13.11 37.98
C PRO A 295 -13.27 13.69 39.03
N GLY A 296 -13.70 14.73 39.74
CA GLY A 296 -12.88 15.43 40.73
C GLY A 296 -11.80 16.35 40.18
N GLY A 297 -11.72 16.54 38.87
CA GLY A 297 -10.76 17.42 38.20
C GLY A 297 -11.30 18.85 38.00
N GLN A 298 -10.40 19.73 37.63
CA GLN A 298 -10.71 21.11 37.24
C GLN A 298 -10.19 21.34 35.81
N VAL A 299 -10.86 22.23 35.10
CA VAL A 299 -10.36 22.81 33.86
C VAL A 299 -9.72 24.14 34.19
N ALA A 300 -8.48 24.36 33.76
CA ALA A 300 -7.78 25.62 33.94
C ALA A 300 -7.46 26.23 32.57
N GLY A 301 -7.47 27.56 32.52
CA GLY A 301 -7.14 28.26 31.28
C GLY A 301 -6.62 29.66 31.57
N THR A 302 -5.62 30.06 30.79
CA THR A 302 -5.17 31.45 30.69
C THR A 302 -5.59 31.98 29.33
N VAL A 303 -6.42 33.01 29.31
CA VAL A 303 -6.86 33.67 28.09
C VAL A 303 -6.31 35.09 28.07
N VAL A 304 -5.57 35.44 27.05
CA VAL A 304 -5.04 36.79 26.86
C VAL A 304 -6.00 37.54 25.94
N PRO A 305 -6.69 38.60 26.46
CA PRO A 305 -7.55 39.40 25.60
C PRO A 305 -6.74 40.10 24.52
N ASN A 306 -7.21 40.08 23.26
CA ASN A 306 -6.64 40.89 22.22
C ASN A 306 -6.85 42.40 22.61
N SER A 307 -5.81 43.06 23.04
CA SER A 307 -5.83 44.52 23.20
C SER A 307 -5.82 45.11 21.81
N THR A 308 -7.00 45.36 21.23
CA THR A 308 -7.15 46.34 20.16
C THR A 308 -6.80 47.67 20.77
N GLY A 309 -5.53 48.10 20.61
CA GLY A 309 -5.09 49.43 20.98
C GLY A 309 -5.87 50.45 20.18
N THR A 310 -6.84 51.07 20.84
CA THR A 310 -7.42 52.30 20.35
C THR A 310 -6.36 53.37 20.49
N THR A 311 -5.68 53.69 19.40
CA THR A 311 -4.84 54.89 19.30
C THR A 311 -5.79 56.07 19.19
N GLN A 312 -5.84 56.88 20.23
CA GLN A 312 -6.40 58.25 20.17
C GLN A 312 -5.46 59.15 19.39
#